data_32ba38ed45ed0ea16ed2eb6f4500fa3e
#
_entry.id   32ba38ed45ed0ea16ed2eb6f4500fa3e
#
_cell.length_a   1.000
_cell.length_b   1.000
_cell.length_c   1.000
_cell.angle_alpha   90.00
_cell.angle_beta   90.00
_cell.angle_gamma   90.00
#
_symmetry.space_group_name_H-M   'P 1'
#
loop_
_entity.id
_entity.type
_entity.pdbx_description
1 polymer ?
#
loop_
_entity_poly.entity_id
_entity_poly.type
_entity_poly.pdbx_seq_one_letter_code
_entity_poly.pdbx_strand_id
1 'polypeptide(L)'
;MIPISVLTGYLGSGKTTLLARLLKAPAFARTAVIINEFGEIGLDHDLVSAGSESLIELETGCLCCAVRGDLANTLADLLARRDQGTVPPFERVVIETSGLADPAPILQLLMTDKGLAPRFVLAGVATTVDAVNGLATLDREPEAAKQVAVADRLLITKGDLAGGVPDELAARLKALNPSATLDQSRFGDFDPARLFDAGLYDPAAKSPDVARWLGADASGASTSTSASGPHRQGITTYTILRDGPLAAVALTLFLETLAEHCGRDLLRMKGILAIAEWPERPAVIHGVQHVFHPPAFLDRWPSGDRRARIVFIVRGIPQGWVESLLAAIEDEVAEVARG
;
A
#
# COMPACT_ATOMS: atom_id res chain seq x y z
N MET A 1 13.38 10.57 7.93
CA MET A 1 11.95 10.71 7.56
C MET A 1 11.12 9.90 8.52
N ILE A 2 9.90 10.35 8.84
CA ILE A 2 8.98 9.68 9.76
C ILE A 2 8.10 8.72 8.94
N PRO A 3 8.08 7.41 9.22
CA PRO A 3 7.25 6.47 8.51
C PRO A 3 5.77 6.68 8.82
N ILE A 4 4.94 6.65 7.77
CA ILE A 4 3.48 6.67 7.84
C ILE A 4 2.94 5.34 7.33
N SER A 5 2.15 4.66 8.15
CA SER A 5 1.36 3.49 7.75
C SER A 5 -0.10 3.87 7.60
N VAL A 6 -0.74 3.43 6.51
CA VAL A 6 -2.17 3.66 6.29
C VAL A 6 -2.94 2.39 6.62
N LEU A 7 -3.90 2.51 7.53
CA LEU A 7 -4.85 1.45 7.89
C LEU A 7 -6.19 1.74 7.22
N THR A 8 -6.59 0.87 6.31
CA THR A 8 -7.86 0.97 5.57
C THR A 8 -8.64 -0.35 5.66
N GLY A 9 -9.77 -0.41 5.01
CA GLY A 9 -10.68 -1.55 4.97
C GLY A 9 -12.12 -1.09 4.99
N TYR A 10 -13.03 -1.88 4.45
CA TYR A 10 -14.43 -1.51 4.31
C TYR A 10 -15.12 -1.34 5.67
N LEU A 11 -16.31 -0.73 5.68
CA LEU A 11 -17.11 -0.54 6.89
C LEU A 11 -17.29 -1.86 7.64
N GLY A 12 -17.12 -1.82 8.96
CA GLY A 12 -17.26 -2.99 9.81
C GLY A 12 -16.16 -4.04 9.68
N SER A 13 -15.10 -3.82 8.90
CA SER A 13 -13.99 -4.77 8.75
C SER A 13 -13.08 -4.89 9.98
N GLY A 14 -13.32 -4.10 11.04
CA GLY A 14 -12.57 -4.20 12.30
C GLY A 14 -11.37 -3.28 12.42
N LYS A 15 -11.22 -2.25 11.58
CA LYS A 15 -10.14 -1.25 11.65
C LYS A 15 -9.99 -0.64 13.03
N THR A 16 -11.04 -0.01 13.52
CA THR A 16 -11.06 0.69 14.82
C THR A 16 -10.82 -0.26 15.98
N THR A 17 -11.39 -1.48 15.94
CA THR A 17 -11.14 -2.52 16.94
C THR A 17 -9.68 -2.95 16.96
N LEU A 18 -9.09 -3.13 15.78
CA LEU A 18 -7.66 -3.41 15.64
C LEU A 18 -6.84 -2.27 16.22
N LEU A 19 -7.11 -1.03 15.79
CA LEU A 19 -6.39 0.15 16.23
C LEU A 19 -6.46 0.35 17.75
N ALA A 20 -7.65 0.21 18.36
CA ALA A 20 -7.83 0.30 19.80
C ALA A 20 -6.99 -0.72 20.60
N ARG A 21 -6.71 -1.88 20.03
CA ARG A 21 -5.80 -2.87 20.61
C ARG A 21 -4.34 -2.54 20.40
N LEU A 22 -3.99 -2.10 19.18
CA LEU A 22 -2.64 -1.68 18.83
C LEU A 22 -2.17 -0.54 19.72
N LEU A 23 -3.04 0.43 20.03
CA LEU A 23 -2.74 1.55 20.93
C LEU A 23 -2.39 1.12 22.36
N LYS A 24 -2.80 -0.08 22.79
CA LYS A 24 -2.44 -0.65 24.11
C LYS A 24 -1.12 -1.42 24.08
N ALA A 25 -0.56 -1.70 22.91
CA ALA A 25 0.65 -2.49 22.78
C ALA A 25 1.90 -1.61 22.97
N PRO A 26 2.91 -2.06 23.74
CA PRO A 26 4.18 -1.31 23.90
C PRO A 26 4.87 -0.98 22.56
N ALA A 27 4.70 -1.82 21.56
CA ALA A 27 5.23 -1.59 20.21
C ALA A 27 4.66 -0.33 19.53
N PHE A 28 3.50 0.19 20.00
CA PHE A 28 2.88 1.42 19.53
C PHE A 28 3.26 2.67 20.34
N ALA A 29 4.05 2.53 21.41
CA ALA A 29 4.61 3.68 22.08
C ALA A 29 5.28 4.62 21.06
N ARG A 30 5.17 5.92 21.24
CA ARG A 30 5.70 6.95 20.34
C ARG A 30 5.11 6.91 18.92
N THR A 31 3.85 6.48 18.80
CA THR A 31 3.11 6.51 17.54
C THR A 31 2.05 7.60 17.58
N ALA A 32 2.01 8.45 16.56
CA ALA A 32 0.90 9.36 16.34
C ALA A 32 -0.17 8.64 15.51
N VAL A 33 -1.42 8.74 15.91
CA VAL A 33 -2.55 8.12 15.22
C VAL A 33 -3.49 9.22 14.74
N ILE A 34 -3.80 9.19 13.45
CA ILE A 34 -4.73 10.12 12.82
C ILE A 34 -5.93 9.30 12.34
N ILE A 35 -7.12 9.65 12.81
CA ILE A 35 -8.37 9.05 12.37
C ILE A 35 -9.00 10.01 11.37
N ASN A 36 -8.96 9.61 10.11
CA ASN A 36 -9.51 10.38 9.00
C ASN A 36 -10.85 9.78 8.58
N GLU A 37 -11.93 10.15 9.30
CA GLU A 37 -13.27 9.61 9.06
C GLU A 37 -14.27 10.71 8.66
N PHE A 38 -15.06 10.44 7.61
CA PHE A 38 -16.22 11.26 7.23
C PHE A 38 -17.44 10.76 8.01
N GLY A 39 -17.82 11.46 9.09
CA GLY A 39 -19.02 11.11 9.84
C GLY A 39 -18.87 11.22 11.36
N GLU A 40 -19.86 10.70 12.09
CA GLU A 40 -19.82 10.64 13.54
C GLU A 40 -18.73 9.65 13.99
N ILE A 41 -17.88 10.08 14.91
CA ILE A 41 -16.73 9.31 15.42
C ILE A 41 -17.27 8.08 16.15
N GLY A 42 -17.07 6.90 15.55
CA GLY A 42 -17.44 5.61 16.13
C GLY A 42 -16.41 5.03 17.11
N LEU A 43 -15.47 5.82 17.62
CA LEU A 43 -14.71 5.44 18.81
C LEU A 43 -15.61 5.62 20.02
N ASP A 44 -15.73 4.59 20.86
CA ASP A 44 -16.47 4.65 22.11
C ASP A 44 -16.26 5.99 22.79
N HIS A 45 -17.35 6.66 23.13
CA HIS A 45 -17.38 8.01 23.73
C HIS A 45 -16.42 8.23 24.90
N ASP A 46 -15.89 7.16 25.46
CA ASP A 46 -14.94 7.16 26.57
C ASP A 46 -13.50 7.54 26.18
N LEU A 47 -13.16 7.54 24.87
CA LEU A 47 -11.82 7.89 24.35
C LEU A 47 -11.76 9.27 23.69
N VAL A 48 -12.89 9.87 23.32
CA VAL A 48 -12.92 11.17 22.63
C VAL A 48 -14.00 12.08 23.24
N SER A 49 -13.73 12.64 24.38
CA SER A 49 -14.54 13.72 24.93
C SER A 49 -13.97 15.07 24.48
N ALA A 50 -14.76 15.78 23.69
CA ALA A 50 -14.73 17.20 23.38
C ALA A 50 -13.97 17.71 22.15
N GLY A 51 -14.72 18.33 21.26
CA GLY A 51 -14.33 19.48 20.44
C GLY A 51 -13.60 19.15 19.13
N SER A 52 -13.89 19.93 18.13
CA SER A 52 -13.18 19.98 16.84
C SER A 52 -11.65 19.98 17.04
N GLU A 53 -10.95 18.98 16.47
CA GLU A 53 -9.50 18.78 16.54
C GLU A 53 -8.97 18.50 17.97
N SER A 54 -9.30 17.34 18.51
CA SER A 54 -8.78 16.92 19.83
C SER A 54 -7.56 16.03 19.66
N LEU A 55 -6.43 16.52 20.11
CA LEU A 55 -5.20 15.74 20.30
C LEU A 55 -5.30 15.10 21.69
N ILE A 56 -5.31 13.77 21.76
CA ILE A 56 -5.38 13.03 23.02
C ILE A 56 -4.09 12.23 23.18
N GLU A 57 -3.39 12.49 24.29
CA GLU A 57 -2.28 11.65 24.72
C GLU A 57 -2.84 10.44 25.50
N LEU A 58 -2.47 9.25 25.08
CA LEU A 58 -2.85 8.02 25.77
C LEU A 58 -1.78 7.63 26.81
N GLU A 59 -2.17 6.89 27.85
CA GLU A 59 -1.26 6.41 28.91
C GLU A 59 -0.03 5.64 28.37
N THR A 60 -0.11 5.10 27.16
CA THR A 60 0.99 4.42 26.48
C THR A 60 1.98 5.36 25.77
N GLY A 61 1.77 6.69 25.83
CA GLY A 61 2.59 7.69 25.13
C GLY A 61 2.29 7.79 23.64
N CYS A 62 1.12 7.30 23.19
CA CYS A 62 0.61 7.50 21.83
C CYS A 62 -0.22 8.78 21.77
N LEU A 63 -0.15 9.46 20.62
CA LEU A 63 -1.01 10.61 20.30
C LEU A 63 -2.14 10.16 19.39
N CYS A 64 -3.39 10.54 19.71
CA CYS A 64 -4.55 10.28 18.85
C CYS A 64 -5.18 11.61 18.41
N CYS A 65 -5.44 11.76 17.13
CA CYS A 65 -6.07 12.94 16.54
C CYS A 65 -7.18 12.52 15.57
N ALA A 66 -8.36 13.09 15.71
CA ALA A 66 -9.46 12.92 14.75
C ALA A 66 -9.48 14.13 13.80
N VAL A 67 -9.48 13.87 12.49
CA VAL A 67 -9.40 14.88 11.44
C VAL A 67 -10.69 14.91 10.63
N ARG A 68 -11.33 16.06 10.58
CA ARG A 68 -12.52 16.33 9.76
C ARG A 68 -12.23 17.24 8.55
N GLY A 69 -10.97 17.52 8.27
CA GLY A 69 -10.53 18.51 7.29
C GLY A 69 -9.35 18.07 6.45
N ASP A 70 -8.44 19.00 6.23
CA ASP A 70 -7.26 18.80 5.40
C ASP A 70 -6.18 18.01 6.16
N LEU A 71 -5.96 16.78 5.73
CA LEU A 71 -4.96 15.88 6.29
C LEU A 71 -3.53 16.44 6.15
N ALA A 72 -3.24 17.20 5.07
CA ALA A 72 -1.93 17.80 4.88
C ALA A 72 -1.64 18.82 5.96
N ASN A 73 -2.58 19.72 6.23
CA ASN A 73 -2.45 20.71 7.29
C ASN A 73 -2.33 20.07 8.67
N THR A 74 -3.08 19.00 8.93
CA THR A 74 -3.00 18.26 10.20
C THR A 74 -1.63 17.62 10.39
N LEU A 75 -1.08 16.98 9.36
CA LEU A 75 0.28 16.41 9.43
C LEU A 75 1.35 17.49 9.62
N ALA A 76 1.21 18.62 8.94
CA ALA A 76 2.13 19.77 9.08
C ALA A 76 2.07 20.38 10.48
N ASP A 77 0.88 20.57 11.03
CA ASP A 77 0.70 21.10 12.41
C ASP A 77 1.25 20.13 13.45
N LEU A 78 0.92 18.83 13.32
CA LEU A 78 1.42 17.79 14.23
C LEU A 78 2.95 17.74 14.23
N LEU A 79 3.58 17.91 13.06
CA LEU A 79 5.02 17.97 12.93
C LEU A 79 5.61 19.22 13.58
N ALA A 80 4.98 20.38 13.36
CA ALA A 80 5.41 21.65 13.99
C ALA A 80 5.33 21.58 15.51
N ARG A 81 4.25 21.04 16.07
CA ARG A 81 4.08 20.84 17.51
C ARG A 81 5.11 19.87 18.09
N ARG A 82 5.44 18.79 17.36
CA ARG A 82 6.51 17.86 17.74
C ARG A 82 7.86 18.56 17.80
N ASP A 83 8.19 19.34 16.77
CA ASP A 83 9.47 20.06 16.69
C ASP A 83 9.57 21.17 17.75
N GLN A 84 8.44 21.76 18.20
CA GLN A 84 8.33 22.72 19.30
C GLN A 84 8.30 22.08 20.70
N GLY A 85 8.18 20.74 20.77
CA GLY A 85 8.05 20.02 22.05
C GLY A 85 6.72 20.24 22.76
N THR A 86 5.68 20.71 22.06
CA THR A 86 4.33 20.93 22.61
C THR A 86 3.46 19.67 22.58
N VAL A 87 3.94 18.60 21.94
CA VAL A 87 3.38 17.25 21.98
C VAL A 87 4.49 16.25 22.27
N PRO A 88 4.17 15.05 22.80
CA PRO A 88 5.15 13.99 22.98
C PRO A 88 5.86 13.63 21.68
N PRO A 89 7.15 13.29 21.73
CA PRO A 89 7.88 12.90 20.53
C PRO A 89 7.35 11.59 19.97
N PHE A 90 6.99 11.58 18.69
CA PHE A 90 6.61 10.38 17.96
C PHE A 90 7.63 10.03 16.87
N GLU A 91 7.76 8.76 16.59
CA GLU A 91 8.72 8.21 15.62
C GLU A 91 8.03 7.68 14.37
N ARG A 92 6.71 7.52 14.43
CA ARG A 92 5.88 6.99 13.33
C ARG A 92 4.46 7.56 13.40
N VAL A 93 3.75 7.46 12.29
CA VAL A 93 2.34 7.85 12.17
C VAL A 93 1.52 6.69 11.63
N VAL A 94 0.32 6.50 12.16
CA VAL A 94 -0.71 5.63 11.58
C VAL A 94 -1.90 6.48 11.19
N ILE A 95 -2.38 6.34 9.95
CA ILE A 95 -3.58 7.01 9.46
C ILE A 95 -4.66 5.96 9.25
N GLU A 96 -5.75 6.02 10.04
CA GLU A 96 -6.96 5.24 9.78
C GLU A 96 -7.84 5.99 8.80
N THR A 97 -8.24 5.32 7.70
CA THR A 97 -9.19 5.90 6.73
C THR A 97 -10.62 5.52 7.05
N SER A 98 -11.57 6.34 6.59
CA SER A 98 -12.98 5.94 6.56
C SER A 98 -13.17 4.63 5.80
N GLY A 99 -14.14 3.82 6.25
CA GLY A 99 -14.45 2.55 5.62
C GLY A 99 -14.99 2.64 4.20
N LEU A 100 -15.48 3.80 3.78
CA LEU A 100 -15.95 4.07 2.42
C LEU A 100 -14.92 4.82 1.57
N ALA A 101 -13.78 5.18 2.14
CA ALA A 101 -12.78 5.96 1.41
C ALA A 101 -12.02 5.13 0.39
N ASP A 102 -11.79 5.72 -0.78
CA ASP A 102 -10.70 5.31 -1.66
C ASP A 102 -9.39 5.77 -1.00
N PRO A 103 -8.46 4.88 -0.66
CA PRO A 103 -7.22 5.28 -0.01
C PRO A 103 -6.22 5.99 -0.93
N ALA A 104 -6.40 5.90 -2.25
CA ALA A 104 -5.45 6.44 -3.21
C ALA A 104 -5.17 7.94 -3.06
N PRO A 105 -6.14 8.84 -2.80
CA PRO A 105 -5.86 10.25 -2.58
C PRO A 105 -4.94 10.52 -1.40
N ILE A 106 -5.07 9.75 -0.30
CA ILE A 106 -4.19 9.86 0.87
C ILE A 106 -2.77 9.43 0.51
N LEU A 107 -2.65 8.31 -0.21
CA LEU A 107 -1.35 7.81 -0.65
C LEU A 107 -0.67 8.81 -1.59
N GLN A 108 -1.41 9.41 -2.53
CA GLN A 108 -0.90 10.43 -3.42
C GLN A 108 -0.42 11.68 -2.66
N LEU A 109 -1.23 12.18 -1.72
CA LEU A 109 -0.86 13.30 -0.87
C LEU A 109 0.50 13.06 -0.19
N LEU A 110 0.65 11.91 0.45
CA LEU A 110 1.90 11.55 1.16
C LEU A 110 3.11 11.45 0.23
N MET A 111 2.90 11.12 -1.04
CA MET A 111 3.97 10.93 -2.02
C MET A 111 4.34 12.21 -2.78
N THR A 112 3.41 13.17 -2.93
CA THR A 112 3.59 14.32 -3.83
C THR A 112 3.61 15.67 -3.14
N ASP A 113 3.07 15.78 -1.92
CA ASP A 113 3.04 17.05 -1.22
C ASP A 113 4.46 17.51 -0.86
N LYS A 114 4.83 18.70 -1.34
CA LYS A 114 6.19 19.24 -1.20
C LYS A 114 6.57 19.57 0.25
N GLY A 115 5.59 19.78 1.11
CA GLY A 115 5.81 20.05 2.54
C GLY A 115 5.96 18.76 3.35
N LEU A 116 5.25 17.70 2.96
CA LEU A 116 5.19 16.43 3.67
C LEU A 116 6.25 15.43 3.20
N ALA A 117 6.42 15.25 1.90
CA ALA A 117 7.30 14.25 1.31
C ALA A 117 8.78 14.30 1.80
N PRO A 118 9.38 15.45 2.12
CA PRO A 118 10.73 15.51 2.69
C PRO A 118 10.81 15.04 4.16
N ARG A 119 9.70 15.05 4.88
CA ARG A 119 9.64 14.76 6.32
C ARG A 119 9.03 13.40 6.64
N PHE A 120 8.13 12.94 5.79
CA PHE A 120 7.42 11.68 5.93
C PHE A 120 7.75 10.72 4.79
N VAL A 121 7.65 9.43 5.06
CA VAL A 121 7.72 8.38 4.05
C VAL A 121 6.56 7.41 4.25
N LEU A 122 5.87 7.07 3.16
CA LEU A 122 4.82 6.05 3.22
C LEU A 122 5.47 4.69 3.50
N ALA A 123 5.20 4.12 4.68
CA ALA A 123 5.76 2.84 5.12
C ALA A 123 4.97 1.64 4.60
N GLY A 124 3.68 1.81 4.36
CA GLY A 124 2.84 0.76 3.77
C GLY A 124 1.35 0.98 4.00
N VAL A 125 0.57 0.13 3.37
CA VAL A 125 -0.89 0.10 3.45
C VAL A 125 -1.34 -1.24 4.01
N ALA A 126 -2.01 -1.22 5.16
CA ALA A 126 -2.66 -2.39 5.74
C ALA A 126 -4.17 -2.29 5.53
N THR A 127 -4.77 -3.35 4.99
CA THR A 127 -6.21 -3.40 4.74
C THR A 127 -6.85 -4.51 5.56
N THR A 128 -7.84 -4.17 6.38
CA THR A 128 -8.63 -5.16 7.12
C THR A 128 -9.77 -5.70 6.26
N VAL A 129 -9.98 -7.02 6.33
CA VAL A 129 -11.06 -7.72 5.61
C VAL A 129 -11.80 -8.62 6.59
N ASP A 130 -13.12 -8.49 6.63
CA ASP A 130 -14.02 -9.28 7.50
C ASP A 130 -14.14 -10.72 6.97
N ALA A 131 -13.81 -11.73 7.77
CA ALA A 131 -13.92 -13.14 7.38
C ALA A 131 -15.37 -13.57 7.13
N VAL A 132 -16.33 -12.93 7.81
CA VAL A 132 -17.77 -13.30 7.71
C VAL A 132 -18.40 -12.72 6.45
N ASN A 133 -18.16 -11.41 6.20
CA ASN A 133 -18.85 -10.68 5.14
C ASN A 133 -17.95 -10.32 3.94
N GLY A 134 -16.65 -10.59 4.04
CA GLY A 134 -15.64 -10.08 3.09
C GLY A 134 -15.91 -10.46 1.64
N LEU A 135 -16.32 -11.71 1.35
CA LEU A 135 -16.67 -12.13 -0.01
C LEU A 135 -17.81 -11.31 -0.59
N ALA A 136 -18.93 -11.22 0.14
CA ALA A 136 -20.10 -10.48 -0.31
C ALA A 136 -19.79 -8.99 -0.46
N THR A 137 -18.95 -8.44 0.41
CA THR A 137 -18.49 -7.04 0.36
C THR A 137 -17.64 -6.80 -0.89
N LEU A 138 -16.67 -7.67 -1.18
CA LEU A 138 -15.83 -7.57 -2.36
C LEU A 138 -16.61 -7.67 -3.68
N ASP A 139 -17.75 -8.37 -3.68
CA ASP A 139 -18.58 -8.48 -4.88
C ASP A 139 -19.51 -7.30 -5.11
N ARG A 140 -19.89 -6.59 -4.04
CA ARG A 140 -20.87 -5.50 -4.11
C ARG A 140 -20.22 -4.12 -4.11
N GLU A 141 -19.12 -3.96 -3.38
CA GLU A 141 -18.57 -2.66 -3.02
C GLU A 141 -17.23 -2.41 -3.74
N PRO A 142 -17.21 -1.54 -4.74
CA PRO A 142 -15.98 -1.22 -5.48
C PRO A 142 -14.84 -0.68 -4.59
N GLU A 143 -15.21 0.05 -3.53
CA GLU A 143 -14.26 0.62 -2.58
C GLU A 143 -13.49 -0.47 -1.85
N ALA A 144 -14.18 -1.56 -1.44
CA ALA A 144 -13.54 -2.70 -0.78
C ALA A 144 -12.48 -3.37 -1.69
N ALA A 145 -12.81 -3.54 -2.97
CA ALA A 145 -11.85 -4.13 -3.91
C ALA A 145 -10.65 -3.20 -4.19
N LYS A 146 -10.86 -1.88 -4.26
CA LYS A 146 -9.76 -0.90 -4.36
C LYS A 146 -8.88 -0.90 -3.13
N GLN A 147 -9.47 -0.95 -1.92
CA GLN A 147 -8.73 -1.03 -0.67
C GLN A 147 -7.85 -2.28 -0.62
N VAL A 148 -8.36 -3.43 -1.08
CA VAL A 148 -7.58 -4.66 -1.22
C VAL A 148 -6.49 -4.51 -2.28
N ALA A 149 -6.80 -3.90 -3.42
CA ALA A 149 -5.85 -3.74 -4.53
C ALA A 149 -4.61 -2.93 -4.16
N VAL A 150 -4.76 -1.87 -3.35
CA VAL A 150 -3.63 -1.01 -2.95
C VAL A 150 -2.87 -1.51 -1.73
N ALA A 151 -3.34 -2.56 -1.07
CA ALA A 151 -2.75 -3.08 0.15
C ALA A 151 -1.33 -3.64 -0.06
N ASP A 152 -0.47 -3.42 0.90
CA ASP A 152 0.80 -4.15 1.07
C ASP A 152 0.60 -5.34 2.01
N ARG A 153 -0.37 -5.22 2.94
CA ARG A 153 -0.77 -6.25 3.87
C ARG A 153 -2.28 -6.35 3.97
N LEU A 154 -2.79 -7.56 3.87
CA LEU A 154 -4.20 -7.89 4.08
C LEU A 154 -4.35 -8.58 5.42
N LEU A 155 -5.16 -8.04 6.30
CA LEU A 155 -5.44 -8.62 7.61
C LEU A 155 -6.88 -9.11 7.65
N ILE A 156 -7.06 -10.43 7.67
CA ILE A 156 -8.38 -11.04 7.81
C ILE A 156 -8.76 -11.01 9.29
N THR A 157 -9.84 -10.33 9.59
CA THR A 157 -10.42 -10.16 10.94
C THR A 157 -11.61 -11.05 11.12
N LYS A 158 -12.09 -11.19 12.37
CA LYS A 158 -13.32 -11.93 12.72
C LYS A 158 -13.32 -13.40 12.30
N GLY A 159 -12.15 -14.01 12.13
CA GLY A 159 -12.05 -15.44 11.86
C GLY A 159 -12.64 -16.31 12.96
N ASP A 160 -12.69 -15.82 14.18
CA ASP A 160 -13.37 -16.45 15.32
C ASP A 160 -14.89 -16.56 15.12
N LEU A 161 -15.53 -15.55 14.51
CA LEU A 161 -16.96 -15.55 14.22
C LEU A 161 -17.31 -16.39 12.98
N ALA A 162 -16.35 -16.53 12.04
CA ALA A 162 -16.55 -17.32 10.83
C ALA A 162 -16.17 -18.81 10.99
N GLY A 163 -15.67 -19.23 12.15
CA GLY A 163 -15.15 -20.58 12.35
C GLY A 163 -13.79 -20.82 11.67
N GLY A 164 -13.10 -19.79 11.31
CA GLY A 164 -11.83 -19.77 10.57
C GLY A 164 -11.86 -18.77 9.42
N VAL A 165 -10.81 -18.77 8.60
CA VAL A 165 -10.80 -17.99 7.35
C VAL A 165 -11.34 -18.87 6.23
N PRO A 166 -12.41 -18.45 5.52
CA PRO A 166 -12.92 -19.20 4.37
C PRO A 166 -11.85 -19.27 3.27
N ASP A 167 -11.57 -20.48 2.76
CA ASP A 167 -10.58 -20.67 1.68
C ASP A 167 -10.91 -19.86 0.43
N GLU A 168 -12.18 -19.71 0.13
CA GLU A 168 -12.66 -18.92 -1.00
C GLU A 168 -12.31 -17.42 -0.83
N LEU A 169 -12.44 -16.88 0.39
CA LEU A 169 -12.03 -15.50 0.67
C LEU A 169 -10.53 -15.35 0.50
N ALA A 170 -9.73 -16.26 1.05
CA ALA A 170 -8.28 -16.21 0.92
C ALA A 170 -7.84 -16.29 -0.55
N ALA A 171 -8.44 -17.18 -1.34
CA ALA A 171 -8.20 -17.31 -2.78
C ALA A 171 -8.59 -16.02 -3.53
N ARG A 172 -9.74 -15.43 -3.20
CA ARG A 172 -10.23 -14.18 -3.80
C ARG A 172 -9.30 -13.01 -3.53
N LEU A 173 -8.82 -12.87 -2.30
CA LEU A 173 -7.88 -11.83 -1.91
C LEU A 173 -6.54 -11.98 -2.63
N LYS A 174 -6.01 -13.21 -2.74
CA LYS A 174 -4.80 -13.49 -3.50
C LYS A 174 -4.96 -13.23 -5.00
N ALA A 175 -6.12 -13.51 -5.57
CA ALA A 175 -6.40 -13.22 -6.97
C ALA A 175 -6.46 -11.71 -7.24
N LEU A 176 -7.04 -10.92 -6.32
CA LEU A 176 -7.12 -9.46 -6.43
C LEU A 176 -5.75 -8.80 -6.22
N ASN A 177 -5.00 -9.25 -5.20
CA ASN A 177 -3.70 -8.67 -4.89
C ASN A 177 -2.70 -9.77 -4.46
N PRO A 178 -2.03 -10.41 -5.42
CA PRO A 178 -1.05 -11.46 -5.14
C PRO A 178 0.21 -10.93 -4.45
N SER A 179 0.46 -9.62 -4.54
CA SER A 179 1.64 -8.98 -3.93
C SER A 179 1.48 -8.64 -2.46
N ALA A 180 0.25 -8.66 -1.94
CA ALA A 180 0.01 -8.39 -0.52
C ALA A 180 0.28 -9.63 0.34
N THR A 181 0.91 -9.41 1.50
CA THR A 181 0.99 -10.46 2.52
C THR A 181 -0.38 -10.65 3.16
N LEU A 182 -0.78 -11.92 3.35
CA LEU A 182 -2.05 -12.26 3.96
C LEU A 182 -1.83 -12.75 5.39
N ASP A 183 -2.36 -12.00 6.35
CA ASP A 183 -2.34 -12.33 7.77
C ASP A 183 -3.75 -12.54 8.31
N GLN A 184 -3.84 -13.25 9.44
CA GLN A 184 -5.10 -13.50 10.14
C GLN A 184 -5.01 -12.95 11.56
N SER A 185 -6.09 -12.32 12.00
CA SER A 185 -6.27 -11.97 13.41
C SER A 185 -7.33 -12.88 14.01
N ARG A 186 -6.94 -13.65 15.02
CA ARG A 186 -7.89 -14.44 15.84
C ARG A 186 -8.12 -13.73 17.15
N PHE A 187 -9.38 -13.43 17.49
CA PHE A 187 -9.74 -12.69 18.71
C PHE A 187 -8.97 -11.37 18.89
N GLY A 188 -8.48 -10.81 17.75
CA GLY A 188 -7.62 -9.63 17.74
C GLY A 188 -6.18 -9.87 18.18
N ASP A 189 -5.77 -11.12 18.34
CA ASP A 189 -4.36 -11.48 18.52
C ASP A 189 -3.64 -11.30 17.18
N PHE A 190 -2.93 -10.22 17.09
CA PHE A 190 -2.11 -9.83 15.94
C PHE A 190 -0.89 -9.08 16.47
N ASP A 191 0.29 -9.47 16.03
CA ASP A 191 1.53 -8.77 16.39
C ASP A 191 1.53 -7.36 15.77
N PRO A 192 1.44 -6.30 16.62
CA PRO A 192 1.40 -4.92 16.13
C PRO A 192 2.62 -4.53 15.30
N ALA A 193 3.79 -5.11 15.57
CA ALA A 193 5.01 -4.83 14.80
C ALA A 193 4.83 -5.16 13.34
N ARG A 194 4.09 -6.22 13.01
CA ARG A 194 3.81 -6.64 11.64
C ARG A 194 3.00 -5.62 10.84
N LEU A 195 2.26 -4.73 11.49
CA LEU A 195 1.55 -3.66 10.79
C LEU A 195 2.53 -2.65 10.16
N PHE A 196 3.65 -2.43 10.82
CA PHE A 196 4.70 -1.51 10.37
C PHE A 196 5.67 -2.16 9.39
N ASP A 197 5.77 -3.48 9.41
CA ASP A 197 6.57 -4.27 8.46
C ASP A 197 5.85 -4.46 7.10
N ALA A 198 4.73 -3.79 6.88
CA ALA A 198 4.01 -3.84 5.61
C ALA A 198 4.83 -3.27 4.43
N GLY A 199 5.97 -2.77 4.74
CA GLY A 199 7.08 -2.24 3.96
C GLY A 199 6.83 -1.92 2.51
N LEU A 200 6.66 -0.64 2.24
CA LEU A 200 7.29 -0.10 1.06
C LEU A 200 8.80 -0.33 1.24
N TYR A 201 9.45 -0.82 0.21
CA TYR A 201 10.87 -1.06 0.25
C TYR A 201 11.59 0.21 0.73
N ASP A 202 12.21 0.15 1.92
CA ASP A 202 13.15 1.15 2.39
C ASP A 202 14.56 0.69 1.98
N PRO A 203 15.24 1.38 1.04
CA PRO A 203 16.60 1.02 0.65
C PRO A 203 17.60 1.10 1.81
N ALA A 204 17.30 1.90 2.85
CA ALA A 204 18.13 2.03 4.05
C ALA A 204 17.87 0.93 5.07
N ALA A 205 16.68 0.33 5.07
CA ALA A 205 16.39 -0.85 5.87
C ALA A 205 16.95 -2.08 5.15
N LYS A 206 18.02 -2.66 5.63
CA LYS A 206 18.68 -3.87 5.10
C LYS A 206 17.79 -5.13 5.17
N SER A 207 16.51 -5.03 4.82
CA SER A 207 15.59 -6.16 4.85
C SER A 207 15.61 -6.90 3.52
N PRO A 208 15.90 -8.22 3.52
CA PRO A 208 16.13 -9.00 2.31
C PRO A 208 14.86 -9.46 1.58
N ASP A 209 13.67 -8.99 1.92
CA ASP A 209 12.43 -9.65 1.50
C ASP A 209 11.70 -8.98 0.33
N VAL A 210 12.47 -8.49 -0.66
CA VAL A 210 11.91 -8.01 -1.94
C VAL A 210 11.14 -9.11 -2.65
N ALA A 211 11.54 -10.37 -2.51
CA ALA A 211 10.80 -11.51 -3.07
C ALA A 211 9.39 -11.61 -2.47
N ARG A 212 9.27 -11.47 -1.14
CA ARG A 212 7.96 -11.42 -0.46
C ARG A 212 7.18 -10.16 -0.84
N TRP A 213 7.85 -9.01 -0.92
CA TRP A 213 7.22 -7.75 -1.32
C TRP A 213 6.64 -7.80 -2.75
N LEU A 214 7.27 -8.55 -3.66
CA LEU A 214 6.78 -8.81 -5.01
C LEU A 214 5.73 -9.94 -5.08
N GLY A 215 5.44 -10.64 -3.98
CA GLY A 215 4.61 -11.83 -4.00
C GLY A 215 5.28 -13.01 -4.69
N ALA A 216 6.61 -13.04 -4.74
CA ALA A 216 7.41 -13.98 -5.52
C ALA A 216 7.47 -15.41 -4.95
N ASP A 217 6.86 -15.68 -3.80
CA ASP A 217 6.71 -17.04 -3.25
C ASP A 217 5.68 -17.89 -4.02
N ALA A 218 5.02 -17.33 -5.03
CA ALA A 218 4.26 -18.08 -6.02
C ALA A 218 5.24 -18.72 -7.00
N SER A 219 5.81 -19.85 -6.58
CA SER A 219 6.66 -20.75 -7.32
C SER A 219 6.32 -20.86 -8.80
N GLY A 220 7.27 -20.52 -9.68
CA GLY A 220 7.61 -21.26 -10.90
C GLY A 220 6.50 -21.68 -11.87
N ALA A 221 5.40 -20.96 -11.98
CA ALA A 221 4.44 -21.20 -13.02
C ALA A 221 4.32 -19.94 -13.87
N SER A 222 4.92 -20.00 -15.06
CA SER A 222 4.47 -19.24 -16.24
C SER A 222 3.03 -19.63 -16.53
N THR A 223 2.11 -19.17 -15.74
CA THR A 223 0.72 -19.17 -16.06
C THR A 223 0.32 -17.73 -16.18
N SER A 224 0.13 -17.30 -17.42
CA SER A 224 -0.94 -16.37 -17.74
C SER A 224 -2.23 -16.98 -17.17
N THR A 225 -2.38 -16.96 -15.86
CA THR A 225 -3.69 -17.04 -15.25
C THR A 225 -4.33 -15.67 -15.51
N SER A 226 -4.80 -15.51 -16.77
CA SER A 226 -6.08 -14.90 -16.95
C SER A 226 -6.97 -15.67 -15.96
N ALA A 227 -7.11 -15.18 -14.76
CA ALA A 227 -8.23 -15.49 -13.91
C ALA A 227 -9.44 -15.05 -14.72
N SER A 228 -9.84 -15.94 -15.64
CA SER A 228 -10.95 -15.79 -16.57
C SER A 228 -12.23 -16.05 -15.81
N GLY A 229 -12.52 -15.07 -14.94
CA GLY A 229 -13.83 -14.71 -14.52
C GLY A 229 -13.86 -13.19 -14.59
N PRO A 230 -14.83 -12.56 -15.25
CA PRO A 230 -14.99 -11.13 -15.15
C PRO A 230 -15.26 -10.84 -13.67
N HIS A 231 -14.24 -10.34 -12.98
CA HIS A 231 -14.48 -9.72 -11.70
C HIS A 231 -15.56 -8.67 -11.97
N ARG A 232 -16.69 -8.74 -11.29
CA ARG A 232 -17.85 -7.84 -11.51
C ARG A 232 -17.47 -6.36 -11.51
N GLN A 233 -16.25 -6.02 -11.05
CA GLN A 233 -15.71 -4.67 -10.95
C GLN A 233 -14.60 -4.35 -11.95
N GLY A 234 -14.27 -5.27 -12.88
CA GLY A 234 -13.27 -5.06 -13.94
C GLY A 234 -11.82 -4.94 -13.45
N ILE A 235 -11.53 -5.25 -12.17
CA ILE A 235 -10.14 -5.26 -11.67
C ILE A 235 -9.47 -6.55 -12.12
N THR A 236 -8.29 -6.40 -12.72
CA THR A 236 -7.44 -7.51 -13.17
C THR A 236 -6.04 -7.34 -12.63
N THR A 237 -5.36 -8.47 -12.41
CA THR A 237 -3.97 -8.48 -11.97
C THR A 237 -3.16 -9.34 -12.92
N TYR A 238 -2.02 -8.83 -13.35
CA TYR A 238 -1.07 -9.56 -14.19
C TYR A 238 0.37 -9.16 -13.88
N THR A 239 1.29 -10.02 -14.30
CA THR A 239 2.73 -9.78 -14.14
C THR A 239 3.39 -9.77 -15.49
N ILE A 240 4.15 -8.72 -15.77
CA ILE A 240 5.03 -8.66 -16.93
C ILE A 240 6.40 -9.18 -16.50
N LEU A 241 6.86 -10.23 -17.19
CA LEU A 241 8.22 -10.77 -17.06
C LEU A 241 9.00 -10.37 -18.31
N ARG A 242 10.21 -9.86 -18.12
CA ARG A 242 11.05 -9.42 -19.22
C ARG A 242 12.51 -9.78 -18.97
N ASP A 243 13.15 -10.28 -20.00
CA ASP A 243 14.58 -10.52 -20.04
C ASP A 243 15.34 -9.25 -20.40
N GLY A 244 16.55 -9.10 -19.83
CA GLY A 244 17.46 -7.99 -20.11
C GLY A 244 17.14 -6.69 -19.36
N PRO A 245 18.11 -5.79 -19.35
CA PRO A 245 18.01 -4.50 -18.68
C PRO A 245 17.19 -3.50 -19.53
N LEU A 246 16.55 -2.57 -18.85
CA LEU A 246 15.81 -1.44 -19.44
C LEU A 246 16.65 -0.17 -19.31
N ALA A 247 16.75 0.66 -20.36
CA ALA A 247 17.38 1.97 -20.26
C ALA A 247 16.61 2.85 -19.26
N ALA A 248 17.31 3.62 -18.44
CA ALA A 248 16.68 4.50 -17.44
C ALA A 248 15.68 5.49 -18.06
N VAL A 249 16.02 6.03 -19.25
CA VAL A 249 15.12 6.92 -20.00
C VAL A 249 13.86 6.19 -20.46
N ALA A 250 13.97 4.94 -20.91
CA ALA A 250 12.82 4.15 -21.32
C ALA A 250 11.88 3.85 -20.12
N LEU A 251 12.46 3.56 -18.96
CA LEU A 251 11.66 3.41 -17.72
C LEU A 251 10.94 4.71 -17.38
N THR A 252 11.63 5.86 -17.44
CA THR A 252 11.02 7.17 -17.15
C THR A 252 9.84 7.46 -18.06
N LEU A 253 10.02 7.33 -19.37
CA LEU A 253 8.96 7.54 -20.37
C LEU A 253 7.78 6.57 -20.16
N PHE A 254 8.08 5.32 -19.84
CA PHE A 254 7.05 4.32 -19.56
C PHE A 254 6.20 4.70 -18.35
N LEU A 255 6.83 5.09 -17.23
CA LEU A 255 6.11 5.49 -16.01
C LEU A 255 5.31 6.77 -16.21
N GLU A 256 5.87 7.77 -16.92
CA GLU A 256 5.18 9.01 -17.26
C GLU A 256 3.95 8.75 -18.15
N THR A 257 4.10 7.91 -19.18
CA THR A 257 3.00 7.54 -20.08
C THR A 257 1.89 6.79 -19.32
N LEU A 258 2.25 5.86 -18.43
CA LEU A 258 1.28 5.19 -17.57
C LEU A 258 0.56 6.16 -16.64
N ALA A 259 1.29 7.10 -16.03
CA ALA A 259 0.69 8.11 -15.15
C ALA A 259 -0.32 8.98 -15.90
N GLU A 260 0.02 9.42 -17.09
CA GLU A 260 -0.81 10.33 -17.88
C GLU A 260 -2.06 9.64 -18.44
N HIS A 261 -1.91 8.42 -18.98
CA HIS A 261 -3.00 7.77 -19.73
C HIS A 261 -3.80 6.77 -18.92
N CYS A 262 -3.21 6.15 -17.89
CA CYS A 262 -3.82 5.07 -17.13
C CYS A 262 -4.06 5.41 -15.66
N GLY A 263 -3.66 6.58 -15.19
CA GLY A 263 -3.49 6.91 -13.79
C GLY A 263 -4.64 6.49 -12.87
N ARG A 264 -5.90 6.73 -13.25
CA ARG A 264 -7.06 6.36 -12.41
C ARG A 264 -7.35 4.86 -12.38
N ASP A 265 -6.95 4.15 -13.41
CA ASP A 265 -7.24 2.72 -13.60
C ASP A 265 -6.03 1.83 -13.29
N LEU A 266 -4.86 2.43 -13.06
CA LEU A 266 -3.68 1.78 -12.50
C LEU A 266 -3.76 1.80 -10.98
N LEU A 267 -4.42 0.82 -10.37
CA LEU A 267 -4.65 0.82 -8.92
C LEU A 267 -3.36 0.64 -8.14
N ARG A 268 -2.49 -0.26 -8.57
CA ARG A 268 -1.18 -0.53 -7.98
C ARG A 268 -0.19 -1.03 -9.02
N MET A 269 1.06 -0.60 -8.90
CA MET A 269 2.18 -1.18 -9.63
C MET A 269 3.35 -1.43 -8.67
N LYS A 270 3.98 -2.60 -8.77
CA LYS A 270 5.21 -2.95 -8.06
C LYS A 270 6.14 -3.67 -9.03
N GLY A 271 7.43 -3.37 -8.98
CA GLY A 271 8.36 -4.06 -9.84
C GLY A 271 9.80 -4.04 -9.36
N ILE A 272 10.56 -5.01 -9.85
CA ILE A 272 12.01 -5.05 -9.80
C ILE A 272 12.55 -5.25 -11.20
N LEU A 273 13.55 -4.47 -11.60
CA LEU A 273 14.11 -4.55 -12.95
C LEU A 273 15.58 -4.14 -12.97
N ALA A 274 16.31 -4.69 -13.94
CA ALA A 274 17.66 -4.23 -14.26
C ALA A 274 17.58 -2.90 -15.03
N ILE A 275 18.41 -1.94 -14.65
CA ILE A 275 18.63 -0.71 -15.41
C ILE A 275 19.93 -0.87 -16.19
N ALA A 276 19.91 -0.53 -17.48
CA ALA A 276 21.04 -0.75 -18.38
C ALA A 276 22.32 -0.01 -17.93
N GLU A 277 22.14 1.15 -17.32
CA GLU A 277 23.22 1.97 -16.77
C GLU A 277 23.80 1.40 -15.47
N TRP A 278 23.05 0.54 -14.75
CA TRP A 278 23.47 -0.09 -13.48
C TRP A 278 22.96 -1.52 -13.35
N PRO A 279 23.37 -2.47 -14.20
CA PRO A 279 22.73 -3.79 -14.33
C PRO A 279 22.87 -4.69 -13.07
N GLU A 280 23.89 -4.44 -12.25
CA GLU A 280 24.11 -5.20 -11.01
C GLU A 280 23.26 -4.69 -9.83
N ARG A 281 22.72 -3.47 -9.95
CA ARG A 281 21.88 -2.83 -8.93
C ARG A 281 20.45 -2.72 -9.43
N PRO A 282 19.60 -3.70 -9.13
CA PRO A 282 18.23 -3.64 -9.63
C PRO A 282 17.45 -2.46 -9.03
N ALA A 283 16.64 -1.84 -9.86
CA ALA A 283 15.71 -0.81 -9.44
C ALA A 283 14.42 -1.47 -8.93
N VAL A 284 13.93 -0.99 -7.80
CA VAL A 284 12.61 -1.28 -7.27
C VAL A 284 11.71 -0.10 -7.56
N ILE A 285 10.59 -0.36 -8.20
CA ILE A 285 9.59 0.63 -8.57
C ILE A 285 8.24 0.30 -7.95
N HIS A 286 7.53 1.32 -7.57
CA HIS A 286 6.15 1.18 -7.12
C HIS A 286 5.34 2.44 -7.38
N GLY A 287 4.05 2.27 -7.61
CA GLY A 287 3.13 3.35 -7.87
C GLY A 287 1.71 3.03 -7.42
N VAL A 288 0.96 4.09 -7.20
CA VAL A 288 -0.48 4.08 -6.93
C VAL A 288 -1.12 5.11 -7.81
N GLN A 289 -2.00 4.66 -8.70
CA GLN A 289 -2.62 5.50 -9.72
C GLN A 289 -1.57 6.24 -10.56
N HIS A 290 -1.67 7.57 -10.67
CA HIS A 290 -0.77 8.40 -11.47
C HIS A 290 0.52 8.83 -10.73
N VAL A 291 0.74 8.32 -9.51
CA VAL A 291 1.91 8.70 -8.71
C VAL A 291 2.86 7.50 -8.55
N PHE A 292 4.09 7.70 -8.99
CA PHE A 292 5.18 6.76 -8.83
C PHE A 292 6.22 7.33 -7.86
N HIS A 293 6.71 6.47 -6.97
CA HIS A 293 7.89 6.82 -6.19
C HIS A 293 9.14 6.85 -7.07
N PRO A 294 10.11 7.70 -6.76
CA PRO A 294 11.43 7.59 -7.37
C PRO A 294 11.96 6.15 -7.23
N PRO A 295 12.54 5.57 -8.30
CA PRO A 295 13.12 4.25 -8.23
C PRO A 295 14.15 4.12 -7.10
N ALA A 296 14.05 3.06 -6.31
CA ALA A 296 15.01 2.74 -5.28
C ALA A 296 15.94 1.62 -5.76
N PHE A 297 17.25 1.74 -5.54
CA PHE A 297 18.23 0.78 -6.02
C PHE A 297 18.69 -0.14 -4.90
N LEU A 298 18.64 -1.46 -5.13
CA LEU A 298 19.22 -2.45 -4.26
C LEU A 298 20.72 -2.54 -4.48
N ASP A 299 21.47 -2.95 -3.45
CA ASP A 299 22.89 -3.23 -3.60
C ASP A 299 23.18 -4.50 -4.44
N ARG A 300 22.21 -5.41 -4.47
CA ARG A 300 22.29 -6.69 -5.21
C ARG A 300 20.89 -7.25 -5.51
N TRP A 301 20.82 -8.15 -6.47
CA TRP A 301 19.61 -8.91 -6.75
C TRP A 301 19.21 -9.79 -5.56
N PRO A 302 17.91 -9.87 -5.22
CA PRO A 302 17.42 -10.66 -4.09
C PRO A 302 17.45 -12.17 -4.37
N SER A 303 17.53 -12.58 -5.64
CA SER A 303 17.58 -13.98 -6.09
C SER A 303 18.49 -14.14 -7.29
N GLY A 304 18.71 -15.39 -7.74
CA GLY A 304 19.42 -15.69 -8.98
C GLY A 304 18.64 -15.32 -10.26
N ASP A 305 17.34 -15.10 -10.17
CA ASP A 305 16.52 -14.65 -11.29
C ASP A 305 16.66 -13.13 -11.46
N ARG A 306 17.28 -12.71 -12.55
CA ARG A 306 17.56 -11.30 -12.88
C ARG A 306 16.56 -10.69 -13.87
N ARG A 307 15.47 -11.40 -14.18
CA ARG A 307 14.44 -10.88 -15.06
C ARG A 307 13.68 -9.74 -14.39
N ALA A 308 13.33 -8.75 -15.19
CA ALA A 308 12.38 -7.75 -14.75
C ALA A 308 11.03 -8.43 -14.44
N ARG A 309 10.46 -8.07 -13.30
CA ARG A 309 9.14 -8.53 -12.88
C ARG A 309 8.35 -7.34 -12.42
N ILE A 310 7.26 -7.04 -13.12
CA ILE A 310 6.40 -5.90 -12.81
C ILE A 310 4.97 -6.42 -12.65
N VAL A 311 4.43 -6.29 -11.45
CA VAL A 311 3.05 -6.66 -11.09
C VAL A 311 2.16 -5.44 -11.26
N PHE A 312 1.08 -5.60 -12.00
CA PHE A 312 0.05 -4.61 -12.23
C PHE A 312 -1.27 -5.06 -11.61
N ILE A 313 -1.91 -4.17 -10.88
CA ILE A 313 -3.31 -4.29 -10.45
C ILE A 313 -4.04 -3.12 -11.08
N VAL A 314 -4.93 -3.41 -12.01
CA VAL A 314 -5.53 -2.43 -12.91
C VAL A 314 -7.02 -2.64 -13.07
N ARG A 315 -7.71 -1.62 -13.56
CA ARG A 315 -9.10 -1.72 -13.99
C ARG A 315 -9.20 -1.44 -15.49
N GLY A 316 -9.59 -2.47 -16.25
CA GLY A 316 -9.85 -2.32 -17.68
C GLY A 316 -8.62 -2.05 -18.56
N ILE A 317 -7.39 -2.18 -18.05
CA ILE A 317 -6.16 -2.02 -18.83
C ILE A 317 -5.67 -3.41 -19.26
N PRO A 318 -5.66 -3.74 -20.56
CA PRO A 318 -5.20 -5.03 -21.04
C PRO A 318 -3.68 -5.20 -20.87
N GLN A 319 -3.24 -6.41 -20.46
CA GLN A 319 -1.81 -6.73 -20.35
C GLN A 319 -1.06 -6.47 -21.66
N GLY A 320 -1.59 -6.95 -22.78
CA GLY A 320 -0.93 -6.79 -24.08
C GLY A 320 -0.76 -5.33 -24.52
N TRP A 321 -1.63 -4.43 -24.06
CA TRP A 321 -1.45 -2.99 -24.31
C TRP A 321 -0.22 -2.45 -23.54
N VAL A 322 -0.07 -2.83 -22.26
CA VAL A 322 1.08 -2.39 -21.45
C VAL A 322 2.39 -2.97 -21.99
N GLU A 323 2.38 -4.23 -22.42
CA GLU A 323 3.56 -4.87 -23.06
C GLU A 323 3.93 -4.19 -24.37
N SER A 324 2.95 -3.86 -25.20
CA SER A 324 3.19 -3.14 -26.47
C SER A 324 3.69 -1.71 -26.24
N LEU A 325 3.16 -1.02 -25.24
CA LEU A 325 3.64 0.31 -24.87
C LEU A 325 5.12 0.28 -24.44
N LEU A 326 5.48 -0.66 -23.58
CA LEU A 326 6.86 -0.81 -23.11
C LEU A 326 7.79 -1.10 -24.29
N ALA A 327 7.43 -2.04 -25.17
CA ALA A 327 8.22 -2.40 -26.34
C ALA A 327 8.40 -1.21 -27.31
N ALA A 328 7.33 -0.46 -27.58
CA ALA A 328 7.40 0.71 -28.45
C ALA A 328 8.35 1.81 -27.89
N ILE A 329 8.30 2.06 -26.59
CA ILE A 329 9.21 3.03 -25.95
C ILE A 329 10.66 2.55 -26.03
N GLU A 330 10.92 1.25 -25.87
CA GLU A 330 12.27 0.71 -25.97
C GLU A 330 12.84 0.80 -27.39
N ASP A 331 12.01 0.49 -28.39
CA ASP A 331 12.40 0.61 -29.79
C ASP A 331 12.76 2.05 -30.15
N GLU A 332 11.94 3.01 -29.74
CA GLU A 332 12.19 4.45 -29.95
C GLU A 332 13.50 4.91 -29.28
N VAL A 333 13.68 4.54 -28.00
CA VAL A 333 14.91 4.88 -27.26
C VAL A 333 16.15 4.26 -27.90
N ALA A 334 16.05 3.01 -28.37
CA ALA A 334 17.14 2.33 -29.04
C ALA A 334 17.46 2.95 -30.43
N GLU A 335 16.47 3.46 -31.15
CA GLU A 335 16.67 4.18 -32.41
C GLU A 335 17.39 5.51 -32.22
N VAL A 336 16.92 6.30 -31.22
CA VAL A 336 17.55 7.57 -30.86
C VAL A 336 19.01 7.37 -30.40
N ALA A 337 19.32 6.30 -29.69
CA ALA A 337 20.69 6.03 -29.23
C ALA A 337 21.65 5.58 -30.35
N ARG A 338 21.12 5.18 -31.52
CA ARG A 338 21.91 4.73 -32.68
C ARG A 338 22.17 5.85 -33.72
N GLY A 339 21.39 6.92 -33.70
CA GLY A 339 21.49 8.07 -34.59
C GLY A 339 22.34 9.17 -34.03
#